data_b11b71f3eedd31a2786338ffc67235dc
#
_entry.id   b11b71f3eedd31a2786338ffc67235dc
#
_cell.length_a   1.000
_cell.length_b   1.000
_cell.length_c   1.000
_cell.angle_alpha   90.00
_cell.angle_beta   90.00
_cell.angle_gamma   90.00
#
_symmetry.space_group_name_H-M   'P 1'
#
loop_
_entity.id
_entity.type
_entity.pdbx_description
1 polymer ?
#
loop_
_entity_poly.entity_id
_entity_poly.type
_entity_poly.pdbx_seq_one_letter_code
_entity_poly.pdbx_strand_id
1 'polypeptide(L)'
;MADELQVEEKIDEIAETTVLVFDKLGDYGSLIAGSLYLVVGAMLVIYVVHRLAGKFIYPHIKNKRFIRVFFGTLYIFVLVVMALLILERIGVPVQGVASLALTGVLIGSVVVFFLVPFLPKLPFFIGHMVEISGVLGVVSAISAFRVTIKQFDGTIVTLPTPAVMASVIKNFSQIPHRRIEIMLSVNNDSDLEQTRQVFIKVMSEDERVLEEPSPPFTHVVNTTASGVDMMAYCWVKNEDWLATRTDVWLKLVHTFNTDERISMSLPQQELFIHSVVSN
;
A
#
# COMPACT_ATOMS: atom_id res chain seq x y z
N MET A 1 25.49 64.03 -59.69
CA MET A 1 24.64 64.84 -58.75
C MET A 1 23.30 64.13 -58.42
N ALA A 2 22.45 63.70 -59.41
CA ALA A 2 21.19 63.00 -59.08
C ALA A 2 21.44 61.54 -58.56
N ASP A 3 22.46 60.87 -59.06
CA ASP A 3 22.81 59.52 -58.68
C ASP A 3 23.50 59.43 -57.29
N GLU A 4 24.26 60.47 -56.94
CA GLU A 4 24.91 60.56 -55.62
C GLU A 4 23.88 60.80 -54.49
N LEU A 5 22.85 61.61 -54.78
CA LEU A 5 21.76 61.86 -53.83
C LEU A 5 20.93 60.62 -53.58
N GLN A 6 20.72 59.77 -54.59
CA GLN A 6 20.00 58.47 -54.41
C GLN A 6 20.85 57.42 -53.62
N VAL A 7 22.18 57.47 -53.73
CA VAL A 7 23.07 56.62 -52.97
C VAL A 7 23.14 57.05 -51.51
N GLU A 8 23.20 58.35 -51.22
CA GLU A 8 23.12 58.86 -49.83
C GLU A 8 21.80 58.53 -49.15
N GLU A 9 20.66 58.74 -49.84
CA GLU A 9 19.33 58.41 -49.29
C GLU A 9 19.22 56.87 -48.98
N LYS A 10 19.78 55.98 -49.83
CA LYS A 10 19.80 54.53 -49.52
C LYS A 10 20.75 54.17 -48.38
N ILE A 11 21.85 54.86 -48.23
CA ILE A 11 22.79 54.62 -47.11
C ILE A 11 22.14 55.02 -45.79
N ASP A 12 21.42 56.16 -45.76
CA ASP A 12 20.70 56.59 -44.58
C ASP A 12 19.53 55.65 -44.23
N GLU A 13 18.76 55.14 -45.19
CA GLU A 13 17.70 54.17 -45.03
C GLU A 13 18.26 52.83 -44.47
N ILE A 14 19.39 52.36 -44.97
CA ILE A 14 20.08 51.16 -44.46
C ILE A 14 20.60 51.39 -43.04
N ALA A 15 21.16 52.54 -42.74
CA ALA A 15 21.65 52.90 -41.42
C ALA A 15 20.50 52.93 -40.40
N GLU A 16 19.38 53.59 -40.74
CA GLU A 16 18.20 53.64 -39.88
C GLU A 16 17.56 52.25 -39.62
N THR A 17 17.47 51.42 -40.69
CA THR A 17 16.99 50.04 -40.59
C THR A 17 17.90 49.22 -39.72
N THR A 18 19.22 49.40 -39.84
CA THR A 18 20.21 48.66 -39.05
C THR A 18 20.12 49.03 -37.56
N VAL A 19 19.97 50.31 -37.25
CA VAL A 19 19.79 50.78 -35.87
C VAL A 19 18.49 50.20 -35.27
N LEU A 20 17.39 50.20 -36.03
CA LEU A 20 16.11 49.59 -35.61
C LEU A 20 16.22 48.11 -35.35
N VAL A 21 17.00 47.39 -36.16
CA VAL A 21 17.26 45.92 -35.96
C VAL A 21 18.09 45.70 -34.71
N PHE A 22 19.12 46.50 -34.47
CA PHE A 22 19.96 46.39 -33.27
C PHE A 22 19.16 46.73 -31.98
N ASP A 23 18.32 47.73 -32.03
CA ASP A 23 17.46 48.12 -30.90
C ASP A 23 16.45 47.01 -30.56
N LYS A 24 15.78 46.43 -31.58
CA LYS A 24 14.91 45.27 -31.41
C LYS A 24 15.65 44.05 -30.86
N LEU A 25 16.84 43.77 -31.35
CA LEU A 25 17.69 42.65 -30.82
C LEU A 25 18.06 42.90 -29.36
N GLY A 26 18.37 44.14 -28.97
CA GLY A 26 18.61 44.53 -27.58
C GLY A 26 17.39 44.30 -26.69
N ASP A 27 16.21 44.69 -27.17
CA ASP A 27 14.94 44.49 -26.47
C ASP A 27 14.65 43.01 -26.27
N TYR A 28 14.78 42.16 -27.30
CA TYR A 28 14.63 40.71 -27.17
C TYR A 28 15.67 40.09 -26.22
N GLY A 29 16.91 40.56 -26.28
CA GLY A 29 17.97 40.13 -25.37
C GLY A 29 17.64 40.42 -23.91
N SER A 30 17.13 41.64 -23.63
CA SER A 30 16.71 42.05 -22.29
C SER A 30 15.49 41.27 -21.78
N LEU A 31 14.53 40.95 -22.65
CA LEU A 31 13.37 40.14 -22.34
C LEU A 31 13.77 38.69 -21.99
N ILE A 32 14.66 38.12 -22.80
CA ILE A 32 15.17 36.72 -22.56
C ILE A 32 15.96 36.67 -21.25
N ALA A 33 16.90 37.61 -21.04
CA ALA A 33 17.70 37.66 -19.83
C ALA A 33 16.82 37.82 -18.57
N GLY A 34 15.85 38.73 -18.63
CA GLY A 34 14.94 38.95 -17.51
C GLY A 34 14.00 37.77 -17.24
N SER A 35 13.55 37.06 -18.27
CA SER A 35 12.75 35.84 -18.12
C SER A 35 13.60 34.72 -17.49
N LEU A 36 14.88 34.60 -17.87
CA LEU A 36 15.82 33.65 -17.29
C LEU A 36 16.03 33.91 -15.79
N TYR A 37 16.19 35.20 -15.38
CA TYR A 37 16.28 35.56 -13.96
C TYR A 37 15.05 35.13 -13.16
N LEU A 38 13.84 35.30 -13.72
CA LEU A 38 12.60 34.83 -13.07
C LEU A 38 12.56 33.31 -12.89
N VAL A 39 12.99 32.55 -13.92
CA VAL A 39 13.07 31.09 -13.84
C VAL A 39 14.06 30.65 -12.75
N VAL A 40 15.26 31.23 -12.78
CA VAL A 40 16.29 30.91 -11.77
C VAL A 40 15.82 31.28 -10.36
N GLY A 41 15.18 32.45 -10.20
CA GLY A 41 14.62 32.89 -8.94
C GLY A 41 13.54 31.95 -8.41
N ALA A 42 12.60 31.53 -9.27
CA ALA A 42 11.56 30.57 -8.89
C ALA A 42 12.15 29.21 -8.50
N MET A 43 13.13 28.69 -9.25
CA MET A 43 13.85 27.46 -8.91
C MET A 43 14.56 27.58 -7.56
N LEU A 44 15.18 28.72 -7.28
CA LEU A 44 15.86 28.97 -6.03
C LEU A 44 14.87 29.01 -4.86
N VAL A 45 13.72 29.67 -5.02
CA VAL A 45 12.65 29.68 -4.00
C VAL A 45 12.14 28.28 -3.73
N ILE A 46 11.85 27.50 -4.78
CA ILE A 46 11.41 26.10 -4.63
C ILE A 46 12.48 25.27 -3.89
N TYR A 47 13.75 25.42 -4.27
CA TYR A 47 14.87 24.71 -3.63
C TYR A 47 15.00 25.06 -2.14
N VAL A 48 14.97 26.34 -1.80
CA VAL A 48 15.07 26.81 -0.41
C VAL A 48 13.90 26.31 0.42
N VAL A 49 12.67 26.45 -0.10
CA VAL A 49 11.46 25.97 0.58
C VAL A 49 11.51 24.46 0.79
N HIS A 50 11.92 23.71 -0.23
CA HIS A 50 12.07 22.25 -0.12
C HIS A 50 13.11 21.85 0.92
N ARG A 51 14.25 22.52 0.95
CA ARG A 51 15.33 22.26 1.91
C ARG A 51 14.93 22.60 3.35
N LEU A 52 14.26 23.75 3.54
CA LEU A 52 13.74 24.15 4.86
C LEU A 52 12.65 23.20 5.34
N ALA A 53 11.73 22.82 4.46
CA ALA A 53 10.70 21.82 4.78
C ALA A 53 11.31 20.48 5.19
N GLY A 54 12.35 20.02 4.47
CA GLY A 54 13.07 18.80 4.78
C GLY A 54 13.72 18.81 6.16
N LYS A 55 14.27 19.97 6.57
CA LYS A 55 14.99 20.12 7.84
C LYS A 55 14.06 20.33 9.03
N PHE A 56 13.03 21.17 8.89
CA PHE A 56 12.21 21.62 10.02
C PHE A 56 10.83 20.96 10.10
N ILE A 57 10.22 20.60 8.97
CA ILE A 57 8.83 20.17 8.93
C ILE A 57 8.70 18.65 8.85
N TYR A 58 9.45 17.98 7.96
CA TYR A 58 9.35 16.53 7.77
C TYR A 58 9.61 15.68 9.03
N PRO A 59 10.56 16.04 9.94
CA PRO A 59 10.80 15.24 11.13
C PRO A 59 9.67 15.30 12.17
N HIS A 60 8.91 16.42 12.23
CA HIS A 60 7.93 16.67 13.28
C HIS A 60 6.50 16.21 12.96
N ILE A 61 6.20 15.87 11.72
CA ILE A 61 4.84 15.52 11.31
C ILE A 61 4.75 14.04 10.94
N LYS A 62 3.87 13.31 11.64
CA LYS A 62 3.59 11.88 11.40
C LYS A 62 2.97 11.61 10.02
N ASN A 63 2.18 12.56 9.48
CA ASN A 63 1.47 12.38 8.22
C ASN A 63 2.23 12.97 7.02
N LYS A 64 3.22 12.21 6.52
CA LYS A 64 4.06 12.60 5.35
C LYS A 64 3.26 12.88 4.07
N ARG A 65 2.04 12.35 3.96
CA ARG A 65 1.20 12.53 2.76
C ARG A 65 0.64 13.95 2.69
N PHE A 66 0.16 14.48 3.81
CA PHE A 66 -0.35 15.84 3.93
C PHE A 66 0.71 16.87 3.51
N ILE A 67 1.92 16.71 4.03
CA ILE A 67 3.03 17.60 3.72
C ILE A 67 3.37 17.57 2.23
N ARG A 68 3.41 16.39 1.61
CA ARG A 68 3.73 16.26 0.18
C ARG A 68 2.70 16.97 -0.70
N VAL A 69 1.41 16.85 -0.36
CA VAL A 69 0.33 17.53 -1.08
C VAL A 69 0.46 19.04 -0.91
N PHE A 70 0.63 19.52 0.31
CA PHE A 70 0.78 20.95 0.61
C PHE A 70 1.96 21.58 -0.15
N PHE A 71 3.16 21.01 -0.06
CA PHE A 71 4.32 21.53 -0.79
C PHE A 71 4.20 21.36 -2.30
N GLY A 72 3.58 20.28 -2.78
CA GLY A 72 3.29 20.11 -4.21
C GLY A 72 2.41 21.23 -4.74
N THR A 73 1.35 21.59 -4.02
CA THR A 73 0.47 22.70 -4.38
C THR A 73 1.19 24.05 -4.35
N LEU A 74 2.01 24.28 -3.31
CA LEU A 74 2.82 25.49 -3.19
C LEU A 74 3.79 25.63 -4.37
N TYR A 75 4.41 24.55 -4.84
CA TYR A 75 5.32 24.59 -5.99
C TYR A 75 4.56 24.91 -7.29
N ILE A 76 3.39 24.31 -7.50
CA ILE A 76 2.52 24.64 -8.64
C ILE A 76 2.13 26.13 -8.61
N PHE A 77 1.76 26.66 -7.45
CA PHE A 77 1.44 28.07 -7.28
C PHE A 77 2.62 28.97 -7.68
N VAL A 78 3.84 28.69 -7.20
CA VAL A 78 5.06 29.44 -7.57
C VAL A 78 5.32 29.38 -9.07
N LEU A 79 5.15 28.22 -9.71
CA LEU A 79 5.34 28.05 -11.14
C LEU A 79 4.31 28.84 -11.96
N VAL A 80 3.04 28.85 -11.53
CA VAL A 80 1.97 29.62 -12.20
C VAL A 80 2.23 31.13 -12.09
N VAL A 81 2.61 31.63 -10.91
CA VAL A 81 2.97 33.03 -10.72
C VAL A 81 4.15 33.43 -11.61
N MET A 82 5.19 32.61 -11.65
CA MET A 82 6.35 32.81 -12.52
C MET A 82 5.95 32.87 -14.00
N ALA A 83 5.11 31.93 -14.45
CA ALA A 83 4.65 31.91 -15.85
C ALA A 83 3.84 33.17 -16.20
N LEU A 84 2.99 33.64 -15.30
CA LEU A 84 2.24 34.91 -15.49
C LEU A 84 3.17 36.13 -15.59
N LEU A 85 4.19 36.20 -14.73
CA LEU A 85 5.17 37.29 -14.77
C LEU A 85 6.00 37.30 -16.06
N ILE A 86 6.32 36.12 -16.60
CA ILE A 86 7.01 36.02 -17.90
C ILE A 86 6.08 36.45 -19.04
N LEU A 87 4.81 36.02 -19.04
CA LEU A 87 3.82 36.44 -20.04
C LEU A 87 3.58 37.94 -20.04
N GLU A 88 3.46 38.55 -18.87
CA GLU A 88 3.31 40.02 -18.72
C GLU A 88 4.52 40.75 -19.31
N ARG A 89 5.73 40.25 -19.08
CA ARG A 89 6.96 40.84 -19.59
C ARG A 89 7.10 40.76 -21.13
N ILE A 90 6.52 39.71 -21.73
CA ILE A 90 6.47 39.54 -23.21
C ILE A 90 5.38 40.43 -23.83
N GLY A 91 4.61 41.20 -23.00
CA GLY A 91 3.57 42.09 -23.46
C GLY A 91 2.19 41.45 -23.62
N VAL A 92 1.98 40.24 -23.11
CA VAL A 92 0.66 39.62 -23.10
C VAL A 92 -0.17 40.22 -21.95
N PRO A 93 -1.37 40.76 -22.20
CA PRO A 93 -2.23 41.29 -21.14
C PRO A 93 -2.77 40.19 -20.26
N VAL A 94 -2.08 39.90 -19.14
CA VAL A 94 -2.38 38.77 -18.25
C VAL A 94 -3.41 39.07 -17.16
N GLN A 95 -3.87 40.33 -17.01
CA GLN A 95 -4.72 40.73 -15.87
C GLN A 95 -6.01 39.91 -15.74
N GLY A 96 -6.71 39.60 -16.84
CA GLY A 96 -7.92 38.77 -16.83
C GLY A 96 -7.61 37.28 -16.64
N VAL A 97 -6.49 36.80 -17.18
CA VAL A 97 -6.09 35.38 -17.11
C VAL A 97 -5.46 35.08 -15.76
N ALA A 98 -4.73 36.02 -15.16
CA ALA A 98 -4.04 35.85 -13.89
C ALA A 98 -5.02 35.57 -12.74
N SER A 99 -6.12 36.31 -12.65
CA SER A 99 -7.14 36.10 -11.61
C SER A 99 -7.80 34.71 -11.74
N LEU A 100 -8.13 34.29 -12.97
CA LEU A 100 -8.69 32.98 -13.25
C LEU A 100 -7.68 31.84 -12.93
N ALA A 101 -6.43 32.00 -13.35
CA ALA A 101 -5.38 31.02 -13.09
C ALA A 101 -5.09 30.87 -11.59
N LEU A 102 -4.93 31.98 -10.87
CA LEU A 102 -4.69 31.93 -9.42
C LEU A 102 -5.89 31.38 -8.65
N THR A 103 -7.13 31.78 -9.03
CA THR A 103 -8.35 31.22 -8.43
C THR A 103 -8.46 29.72 -8.71
N GLY A 104 -8.17 29.28 -9.93
CA GLY A 104 -8.17 27.86 -10.31
C GLY A 104 -7.15 27.03 -9.51
N VAL A 105 -5.93 27.55 -9.32
CA VAL A 105 -4.91 26.89 -8.47
C VAL A 105 -5.38 26.85 -7.02
N LEU A 106 -6.00 27.88 -6.50
CA LEU A 106 -6.49 27.94 -5.13
C LEU A 106 -7.63 26.93 -4.90
N ILE A 107 -8.63 26.93 -5.78
CA ILE A 107 -9.74 25.96 -5.71
C ILE A 107 -9.21 24.54 -5.88
N GLY A 108 -8.37 24.30 -6.89
CA GLY A 108 -7.77 22.99 -7.14
C GLY A 108 -6.96 22.48 -5.93
N SER A 109 -6.20 23.36 -5.28
CA SER A 109 -5.44 22.98 -4.08
C SER A 109 -6.34 22.63 -2.90
N VAL A 110 -7.42 23.40 -2.68
CA VAL A 110 -8.42 23.09 -1.65
C VAL A 110 -9.07 21.74 -1.93
N VAL A 111 -9.50 21.50 -3.17
CA VAL A 111 -10.11 20.24 -3.59
C VAL A 111 -9.15 19.05 -3.37
N VAL A 112 -7.91 19.16 -3.85
CA VAL A 112 -6.90 18.11 -3.68
C VAL A 112 -6.58 17.90 -2.20
N PHE A 113 -6.45 18.96 -1.42
CA PHE A 113 -6.19 18.90 0.02
C PHE A 113 -7.28 18.13 0.78
N PHE A 114 -8.54 18.38 0.46
CA PHE A 114 -9.66 17.68 1.09
C PHE A 114 -9.86 16.26 0.54
N LEU A 115 -9.72 16.04 -0.77
CA LEU A 115 -9.98 14.74 -1.39
C LEU A 115 -8.87 13.71 -1.12
N VAL A 116 -7.60 14.11 -1.08
CA VAL A 116 -6.48 13.16 -0.93
C VAL A 116 -6.52 12.32 0.36
N PRO A 117 -6.93 12.83 1.54
CA PRO A 117 -7.10 12.01 2.74
C PRO A 117 -8.19 10.94 2.60
N PHE A 118 -9.23 11.21 1.79
CA PHE A 118 -10.35 10.30 1.58
C PHE A 118 -10.12 9.28 0.48
N LEU A 119 -9.01 9.38 -0.28
CA LEU A 119 -8.65 8.34 -1.24
C LEU A 119 -8.29 7.06 -0.47
N PRO A 120 -9.13 6.01 -0.59
CA PRO A 120 -8.92 4.78 0.14
C PRO A 120 -7.64 4.09 -0.30
N LYS A 121 -6.92 3.55 0.68
CA LYS A 121 -5.73 2.74 0.42
C LYS A 121 -6.09 1.28 0.60
N LEU A 122 -5.75 0.48 -0.36
CA LEU A 122 -5.81 -0.96 -0.20
C LEU A 122 -4.77 -1.39 0.86
N PRO A 123 -5.15 -2.23 1.84
CA PRO A 123 -4.25 -2.67 2.92
C PRO A 123 -3.32 -3.81 2.49
N PHE A 124 -2.99 -3.90 1.19
CA PHE A 124 -2.12 -4.92 0.63
C PHE A 124 -1.37 -4.41 -0.61
N PHE A 125 -0.34 -5.15 -1.01
CA PHE A 125 0.49 -4.88 -2.18
C PHE A 125 0.51 -6.07 -3.13
N ILE A 126 1.07 -5.87 -4.34
CA ILE A 126 1.34 -6.97 -5.28
C ILE A 126 2.30 -7.96 -4.62
N GLY A 127 2.02 -9.24 -4.75
CA GLY A 127 2.75 -10.32 -4.11
C GLY A 127 2.20 -10.75 -2.73
N HIS A 128 1.31 -9.96 -2.12
CA HIS A 128 0.69 -10.37 -0.85
C HIS A 128 -0.33 -11.50 -1.08
N MET A 129 -0.35 -12.46 -0.16
CA MET A 129 -1.41 -13.44 -0.04
C MET A 129 -2.58 -12.84 0.72
N VAL A 130 -3.75 -12.82 0.08
CA VAL A 130 -4.97 -12.21 0.63
C VAL A 130 -6.19 -13.12 0.41
N GLU A 131 -7.19 -12.94 1.25
CA GLU A 131 -8.54 -13.44 1.04
C GLU A 131 -9.49 -12.26 0.99
N ILE A 132 -10.18 -12.09 -0.13
CA ILE A 132 -11.12 -10.99 -0.40
C ILE A 132 -12.43 -11.59 -0.89
N SER A 133 -13.53 -11.38 -0.17
CA SER A 133 -14.85 -11.95 -0.51
C SER A 133 -14.83 -13.47 -0.75
N GLY A 134 -14.04 -14.21 0.03
CA GLY A 134 -13.89 -15.67 -0.13
C GLY A 134 -12.90 -16.11 -1.22
N VAL A 135 -12.33 -15.17 -1.99
CA VAL A 135 -11.28 -15.45 -2.99
C VAL A 135 -9.93 -15.41 -2.29
N LEU A 136 -9.31 -16.58 -2.12
CA LEU A 136 -7.96 -16.72 -1.54
C LEU A 136 -6.91 -16.87 -2.64
N GLY A 137 -5.86 -16.06 -2.58
CA GLY A 137 -4.75 -16.15 -3.53
C GLY A 137 -3.71 -15.04 -3.37
N VAL A 138 -2.80 -14.96 -4.32
CA VAL A 138 -1.73 -13.95 -4.36
C VAL A 138 -2.13 -12.81 -5.29
N VAL A 139 -2.00 -11.59 -4.81
CA VAL A 139 -2.27 -10.39 -5.62
C VAL A 139 -1.25 -10.30 -6.73
N SER A 140 -1.69 -10.44 -7.98
CA SER A 140 -0.84 -10.39 -9.16
C SER A 140 -0.76 -9.00 -9.79
N ALA A 141 -1.85 -8.22 -9.71
CA ALA A 141 -1.89 -6.85 -10.22
C ALA A 141 -2.90 -5.98 -9.46
N ILE A 142 -2.58 -4.69 -9.35
CA ILE A 142 -3.46 -3.66 -8.79
C ILE A 142 -3.52 -2.51 -9.77
N SER A 143 -4.73 -2.10 -10.16
CA SER A 143 -4.99 -0.90 -10.95
C SER A 143 -6.02 -0.01 -10.26
N ALA A 144 -6.29 1.18 -10.82
CA ALA A 144 -7.28 2.10 -10.27
C ALA A 144 -8.68 1.48 -10.16
N PHE A 145 -9.04 0.59 -11.10
CA PHE A 145 -10.41 0.06 -11.23
C PHE A 145 -10.54 -1.42 -10.89
N ARG A 146 -9.43 -2.17 -10.83
CA ARG A 146 -9.45 -3.62 -10.62
C ARG A 146 -8.25 -4.12 -9.83
N VAL A 147 -8.48 -5.16 -9.06
CA VAL A 147 -7.49 -5.97 -8.38
C VAL A 147 -7.53 -7.37 -8.96
N THR A 148 -6.39 -7.92 -9.33
CA THR A 148 -6.26 -9.26 -9.90
C THR A 148 -5.58 -10.18 -8.90
N ILE A 149 -6.22 -11.30 -8.59
CA ILE A 149 -5.74 -12.33 -7.65
C ILE A 149 -5.50 -13.62 -8.44
N LYS A 150 -4.33 -14.20 -8.28
CA LYS A 150 -4.01 -15.54 -8.76
C LYS A 150 -4.22 -16.55 -7.63
N GLN A 151 -5.18 -17.44 -7.80
CA GLN A 151 -5.46 -18.53 -6.85
C GLN A 151 -4.43 -19.66 -6.97
N PHE A 152 -4.39 -20.54 -5.97
CA PHE A 152 -3.42 -21.63 -5.93
C PHE A 152 -3.68 -22.73 -6.97
N ASP A 153 -4.90 -22.85 -7.48
CA ASP A 153 -5.26 -23.72 -8.59
C ASP A 153 -4.88 -23.16 -9.99
N GLY A 154 -4.27 -21.95 -10.02
CA GLY A 154 -3.89 -21.26 -11.25
C GLY A 154 -4.97 -20.34 -11.80
N THR A 155 -6.18 -20.33 -11.25
CA THR A 155 -7.26 -19.44 -11.67
C THR A 155 -6.93 -17.97 -11.40
N ILE A 156 -7.28 -17.10 -12.32
CA ILE A 156 -7.11 -15.65 -12.18
C ILE A 156 -8.49 -15.02 -11.94
N VAL A 157 -8.67 -14.42 -10.78
CA VAL A 157 -9.89 -13.71 -10.42
C VAL A 157 -9.63 -12.22 -10.45
N THR A 158 -10.51 -11.48 -11.15
CA THR A 158 -10.42 -10.01 -11.20
C THR A 158 -11.63 -9.40 -10.47
N LEU A 159 -11.35 -8.59 -9.48
CA LEU A 159 -12.33 -7.93 -8.65
C LEU A 159 -12.32 -6.41 -8.93
N PRO A 160 -13.49 -5.76 -9.07
CA PRO A 160 -13.57 -4.30 -9.13
C PRO A 160 -13.03 -3.68 -7.84
N THR A 161 -12.17 -2.65 -7.94
CA THR A 161 -11.59 -1.98 -6.77
C THR A 161 -12.65 -1.47 -5.78
N PRO A 162 -13.78 -0.88 -6.20
CA PRO A 162 -14.82 -0.47 -5.26
C PRO A 162 -15.41 -1.65 -4.46
N ALA A 163 -15.58 -2.82 -5.08
CA ALA A 163 -16.08 -4.02 -4.40
C ALA A 163 -15.05 -4.53 -3.37
N VAL A 164 -13.76 -4.54 -3.73
CA VAL A 164 -12.67 -4.89 -2.80
C VAL A 164 -12.66 -3.98 -1.58
N MET A 165 -12.86 -2.67 -1.78
CA MET A 165 -12.85 -1.68 -0.71
C MET A 165 -14.04 -1.78 0.25
N ALA A 166 -15.16 -2.30 -0.23
CA ALA A 166 -16.37 -2.53 0.56
C ALA A 166 -16.38 -3.90 1.24
N SER A 167 -15.41 -4.77 0.96
CA SER A 167 -15.36 -6.14 1.48
C SER A 167 -14.40 -6.33 2.66
N VAL A 168 -14.58 -7.43 3.38
CA VAL A 168 -13.64 -7.87 4.41
C VAL A 168 -12.38 -8.40 3.72
N ILE A 169 -11.24 -7.88 4.12
CA ILE A 169 -9.93 -8.26 3.56
C ILE A 169 -9.10 -8.91 4.66
N LYS A 170 -8.72 -10.18 4.46
CA LYS A 170 -7.71 -10.84 5.28
C LYS A 170 -6.39 -10.80 4.54
N ASN A 171 -5.40 -10.15 5.12
CA ASN A 171 -4.04 -10.07 4.56
C ASN A 171 -3.10 -10.95 5.37
N PHE A 172 -2.67 -12.06 4.79
CA PHE A 172 -1.80 -13.04 5.44
C PHE A 172 -0.32 -12.68 5.36
N SER A 173 0.06 -11.71 4.52
CA SER A 173 1.46 -11.29 4.33
C SER A 173 1.83 -10.01 5.09
N GLN A 174 0.89 -9.39 5.78
CA GLN A 174 1.13 -8.12 6.48
C GLN A 174 1.98 -8.29 7.74
N ILE A 175 1.84 -9.43 8.41
CA ILE A 175 2.60 -9.82 9.60
C ILE A 175 3.50 -10.98 9.22
N PRO A 176 4.79 -10.98 9.62
CA PRO A 176 5.74 -12.01 9.18
C PRO A 176 5.49 -13.39 9.80
N HIS A 177 4.76 -13.45 10.89
CA HIS A 177 4.49 -14.67 11.63
C HIS A 177 3.01 -15.02 11.58
N ARG A 178 2.70 -16.32 11.54
CA ARG A 178 1.35 -16.83 11.51
C ARG A 178 1.17 -17.95 12.53
N ARG A 179 0.03 -17.96 13.20
CA ARG A 179 -0.31 -19.01 14.17
C ARG A 179 -0.86 -20.24 13.44
N ILE A 180 -0.35 -21.41 13.81
CA ILE A 180 -0.93 -22.71 13.49
C ILE A 180 -1.84 -23.08 14.64
N GLU A 181 -3.02 -23.57 14.30
CA GLU A 181 -4.02 -24.10 15.23
C GLU A 181 -4.32 -25.54 14.84
N ILE A 182 -4.17 -26.47 15.79
CA ILE A 182 -4.47 -27.89 15.60
C ILE A 182 -5.41 -28.30 16.71
N MET A 183 -6.58 -28.79 16.32
CA MET A 183 -7.58 -29.31 17.24
C MET A 183 -7.67 -30.84 17.08
N LEU A 184 -7.51 -31.56 18.18
CA LEU A 184 -7.72 -32.97 18.25
C LEU A 184 -8.61 -33.31 19.46
N SER A 185 -9.49 -34.30 19.27
CA SER A 185 -10.36 -34.80 20.33
C SER A 185 -9.81 -36.12 20.85
N VAL A 186 -9.61 -36.20 22.16
CA VAL A 186 -9.16 -37.40 22.85
C VAL A 186 -10.30 -37.99 23.69
N ASN A 187 -10.28 -39.30 23.91
CA ASN A 187 -11.28 -39.97 24.72
C ASN A 187 -11.27 -39.43 26.17
N ASN A 188 -12.41 -39.51 26.84
CA ASN A 188 -12.57 -39.08 28.24
C ASN A 188 -11.65 -39.84 29.21
N ASP A 189 -11.26 -41.07 28.88
CA ASP A 189 -10.36 -41.91 29.68
C ASP A 189 -8.87 -41.61 29.42
N SER A 190 -8.54 -40.74 28.48
CA SER A 190 -7.15 -40.38 28.16
C SER A 190 -6.53 -39.50 29.24
N ASP A 191 -5.21 -39.65 29.44
CA ASP A 191 -4.45 -38.74 30.29
C ASP A 191 -4.29 -37.39 29.60
N LEU A 192 -5.09 -36.43 30.05
CA LEU A 192 -5.11 -35.07 29.48
C LEU A 192 -3.78 -34.32 29.71
N GLU A 193 -3.10 -34.58 30.82
CA GLU A 193 -1.81 -33.92 31.09
C GLU A 193 -0.72 -34.49 30.17
N GLN A 194 -0.71 -35.84 29.97
CA GLN A 194 0.16 -36.46 28.97
C GLN A 194 -0.16 -35.94 27.56
N THR A 195 -1.43 -35.82 27.21
CA THR A 195 -1.88 -35.29 25.93
C THR A 195 -1.34 -33.85 25.73
N ARG A 196 -1.43 -33.01 26.76
CA ARG A 196 -0.88 -31.66 26.76
C ARG A 196 0.62 -31.65 26.52
N GLN A 197 1.36 -32.50 27.20
CA GLN A 197 2.81 -32.61 27.06
C GLN A 197 3.21 -33.07 25.66
N VAL A 198 2.51 -34.00 25.06
CA VAL A 198 2.75 -34.48 23.69
C VAL A 198 2.52 -33.36 22.68
N PHE A 199 1.44 -32.56 22.80
CA PHE A 199 1.22 -31.41 21.93
C PHE A 199 2.39 -30.43 21.98
N ILE A 200 2.78 -30.03 23.18
CA ILE A 200 3.86 -29.04 23.37
C ILE A 200 5.17 -29.60 22.85
N LYS A 201 5.49 -30.84 23.17
CA LYS A 201 6.73 -31.52 22.77
C LYS A 201 6.85 -31.57 21.24
N VAL A 202 5.84 -32.12 20.55
CA VAL A 202 5.86 -32.30 19.09
C VAL A 202 5.99 -30.96 18.37
N MET A 203 5.34 -29.90 18.88
CA MET A 203 5.47 -28.55 18.31
C MET A 203 6.84 -27.95 18.58
N SER A 204 7.39 -28.10 19.79
CA SER A 204 8.68 -27.53 20.15
C SER A 204 9.88 -28.24 19.51
N GLU A 205 9.72 -29.48 19.03
CA GLU A 205 10.76 -30.21 18.32
C GLU A 205 10.94 -29.77 16.87
N ASP A 206 10.04 -28.98 16.31
CA ASP A 206 10.15 -28.46 14.94
C ASP A 206 10.89 -27.12 14.94
N GLU A 207 12.05 -27.06 14.30
CA GLU A 207 12.91 -25.87 14.25
C GLU A 207 12.24 -24.63 13.62
N ARG A 208 11.17 -24.81 12.87
CA ARG A 208 10.38 -23.71 12.25
C ARG A 208 9.42 -23.06 13.23
N VAL A 209 9.15 -23.71 14.37
CA VAL A 209 8.28 -23.19 15.40
C VAL A 209 9.02 -22.14 16.23
N LEU A 210 8.39 -20.98 16.37
CA LEU A 210 8.96 -19.81 17.02
C LEU A 210 8.51 -19.73 18.49
N GLU A 211 9.40 -19.24 19.34
CA GLU A 211 9.06 -18.93 20.73
C GLU A 211 8.34 -17.60 20.88
N GLU A 212 8.56 -16.66 19.95
CA GLU A 212 7.86 -15.37 19.87
C GLU A 212 6.80 -15.36 18.76
N PRO A 213 5.63 -14.74 18.96
CA PRO A 213 5.19 -13.93 20.11
C PRO A 213 4.74 -14.75 21.35
N SER A 214 4.59 -16.04 21.25
CA SER A 214 4.40 -16.95 22.40
C SER A 214 4.90 -18.36 22.08
N PRO A 215 5.45 -19.08 23.07
CA PRO A 215 5.83 -20.48 22.89
C PRO A 215 4.60 -21.35 22.60
N PRO A 216 4.78 -22.60 22.10
CA PRO A 216 3.70 -23.55 21.92
C PRO A 216 2.90 -23.77 23.20
N PHE A 217 1.59 -23.72 23.09
CA PHE A 217 0.70 -23.99 24.22
C PHE A 217 -0.56 -24.71 23.78
N THR A 218 -1.24 -25.34 24.72
CA THR A 218 -2.50 -26.06 24.49
C THR A 218 -3.48 -25.81 25.63
N HIS A 219 -4.77 -25.91 25.31
CA HIS A 219 -5.86 -25.81 26.28
C HIS A 219 -7.02 -26.68 25.83
N VAL A 220 -7.87 -27.01 26.78
CA VAL A 220 -9.15 -27.67 26.54
C VAL A 220 -10.14 -26.64 25.99
N VAL A 221 -10.76 -26.95 24.87
CA VAL A 221 -11.79 -26.11 24.23
C VAL A 221 -13.18 -26.49 24.69
N ASN A 222 -13.44 -27.79 24.71
CA ASN A 222 -14.76 -28.32 25.04
C ASN A 222 -14.64 -29.76 25.59
N THR A 223 -15.69 -30.21 26.30
CA THR A 223 -15.82 -31.60 26.72
C THR A 223 -17.17 -32.08 26.22
N THR A 224 -17.17 -33.22 25.53
CA THR A 224 -18.33 -33.87 24.95
C THR A 224 -18.56 -35.21 25.57
N ALA A 225 -19.70 -35.85 25.29
CA ALA A 225 -19.97 -37.24 25.72
C ALA A 225 -18.94 -38.23 25.12
N SER A 226 -18.38 -37.93 23.96
CA SER A 226 -17.44 -38.81 23.25
C SER A 226 -15.96 -38.51 23.56
N GLY A 227 -15.65 -37.37 24.18
CA GLY A 227 -14.26 -37.00 24.44
C GLY A 227 -14.04 -35.54 24.78
N VAL A 228 -12.77 -35.19 24.93
CA VAL A 228 -12.30 -33.83 25.26
C VAL A 228 -11.62 -33.23 24.05
N ASP A 229 -12.11 -32.05 23.60
CA ASP A 229 -11.53 -31.32 22.50
C ASP A 229 -10.39 -30.43 23.02
N MET A 230 -9.19 -30.68 22.54
CA MET A 230 -8.00 -29.90 22.88
C MET A 230 -7.48 -29.17 21.67
N MET A 231 -7.12 -27.89 21.87
CA MET A 231 -6.53 -27.02 20.86
C MET A 231 -5.10 -26.70 21.21
N ALA A 232 -4.20 -26.90 20.25
CA ALA A 232 -2.80 -26.56 20.40
C ALA A 232 -2.41 -25.46 19.40
N TYR A 233 -1.52 -24.58 19.82
CA TYR A 233 -1.07 -23.41 19.07
C TYR A 233 0.44 -23.35 19.02
N CYS A 234 0.97 -22.99 17.85
CA CYS A 234 2.34 -22.56 17.71
C CYS A 234 2.47 -21.45 16.64
N TRP A 235 3.54 -20.68 16.69
CA TRP A 235 3.82 -19.62 15.75
C TRP A 235 4.95 -20.03 14.80
N VAL A 236 4.80 -19.69 13.52
CA VAL A 236 5.78 -19.96 12.47
C VAL A 236 5.88 -18.78 11.51
N LYS A 237 6.92 -18.74 10.68
CA LYS A 237 6.97 -17.77 9.58
C LYS A 237 5.88 -18.07 8.55
N ASN A 238 5.41 -17.03 7.86
CA ASN A 238 4.36 -17.15 6.84
C ASN A 238 4.71 -18.16 5.74
N GLU A 239 5.97 -18.18 5.31
CA GLU A 239 6.49 -19.08 4.26
C GLU A 239 6.42 -20.55 4.65
N ASP A 240 6.63 -20.86 5.93
CA ASP A 240 6.66 -22.23 6.46
C ASP A 240 5.29 -22.72 6.92
N TRP A 241 4.28 -21.84 6.95
CA TRP A 241 3.01 -22.14 7.64
C TRP A 241 2.33 -23.41 7.16
N LEU A 242 2.21 -23.61 5.84
CA LEU A 242 1.50 -24.77 5.28
C LEU A 242 2.28 -26.07 5.50
N ALA A 243 3.59 -26.04 5.25
CA ALA A 243 4.46 -27.20 5.41
C ALA A 243 4.53 -27.62 6.88
N THR A 244 4.85 -26.69 7.78
CA THR A 244 4.94 -26.98 9.22
C THR A 244 3.59 -27.45 9.79
N ARG A 245 2.47 -26.82 9.39
CA ARG A 245 1.14 -27.27 9.82
C ARG A 245 0.88 -28.73 9.43
N THR A 246 1.23 -29.13 8.23
CA THR A 246 1.05 -30.50 7.75
C THR A 246 1.94 -31.48 8.51
N ASP A 247 3.22 -31.15 8.66
CA ASP A 247 4.20 -32.02 9.31
C ASP A 247 3.88 -32.20 10.80
N VAL A 248 3.56 -31.11 11.50
CA VAL A 248 3.17 -31.19 12.93
C VAL A 248 1.87 -32.00 13.11
N TRP A 249 0.88 -31.81 12.20
CA TRP A 249 -0.35 -32.58 12.24
C TRP A 249 -0.07 -34.10 12.10
N LEU A 250 0.74 -34.49 11.12
CA LEU A 250 1.09 -35.89 10.89
C LEU A 250 1.86 -36.49 12.08
N LYS A 251 2.81 -35.73 12.64
CA LYS A 251 3.57 -36.17 13.83
C LYS A 251 2.65 -36.35 15.04
N LEU A 252 1.71 -35.44 15.28
CA LEU A 252 0.76 -35.55 16.38
C LEU A 252 -0.13 -36.76 16.24
N VAL A 253 -0.72 -37.00 15.06
CA VAL A 253 -1.57 -38.17 14.81
C VAL A 253 -0.77 -39.45 15.00
N HIS A 254 0.47 -39.51 14.52
CA HIS A 254 1.33 -40.66 14.70
C HIS A 254 1.65 -40.91 16.18
N THR A 255 2.03 -39.86 16.92
CA THR A 255 2.37 -39.96 18.35
C THR A 255 1.16 -40.41 19.18
N PHE A 256 -0.03 -39.85 18.89
CA PHE A 256 -1.25 -40.22 19.61
C PHE A 256 -1.66 -41.67 19.36
N ASN A 257 -1.43 -42.18 18.15
CA ASN A 257 -1.71 -43.60 17.84
C ASN A 257 -0.70 -44.57 18.46
N THR A 258 0.47 -44.09 18.89
CA THR A 258 1.54 -44.89 19.48
C THR A 258 1.61 -44.81 21.01
N ASP A 259 1.05 -43.80 21.65
CA ASP A 259 1.03 -43.66 23.11
C ASP A 259 -0.24 -44.33 23.66
N GLU A 260 -0.08 -45.41 24.38
CA GLU A 260 -1.17 -46.22 24.96
C GLU A 260 -2.02 -45.43 25.98
N ARG A 261 -1.52 -44.31 26.51
CA ARG A 261 -2.23 -43.44 27.49
C ARG A 261 -3.16 -42.44 26.83
N ILE A 262 -3.07 -42.30 25.50
CA ILE A 262 -3.85 -41.37 24.72
C ILE A 262 -4.66 -42.12 23.69
N SER A 263 -5.96 -41.96 23.71
CA SER A 263 -6.84 -42.56 22.71
C SER A 263 -7.62 -41.45 22.01
N MET A 264 -7.65 -41.44 20.69
CA MET A 264 -8.49 -40.51 19.94
C MET A 264 -9.96 -40.78 20.19
N SER A 265 -10.74 -39.70 20.30
CA SER A 265 -12.16 -39.84 20.50
C SER A 265 -12.84 -40.52 19.31
N LEU A 266 -13.64 -41.52 19.59
CA LEU A 266 -14.51 -42.18 18.62
C LEU A 266 -15.97 -41.81 18.91
N PRO A 267 -16.84 -41.70 17.89
CA PRO A 267 -18.25 -41.51 18.10
C PRO A 267 -18.83 -42.67 18.95
N GLN A 268 -19.36 -42.34 20.11
CA GLN A 268 -19.99 -43.37 21.00
C GLN A 268 -21.52 -43.33 20.79
N GLN A 269 -22.11 -44.54 20.69
CA GLN A 269 -23.55 -44.71 20.64
C GLN A 269 -23.96 -45.80 21.66
N GLU A 270 -24.86 -45.47 22.55
CA GLU A 270 -25.51 -46.44 23.41
C GLU A 270 -26.73 -47.02 22.69
N LEU A 271 -26.75 -48.32 22.46
CA LEU A 271 -27.88 -49.06 21.86
C LEU A 271 -28.65 -49.82 22.96
N PHE A 272 -29.84 -49.38 23.28
CA PHE A 272 -30.78 -50.13 24.15
C PHE A 272 -31.60 -51.10 23.30
N ILE A 273 -31.24 -52.40 23.37
CA ILE A 273 -31.99 -53.46 22.69
C ILE A 273 -33.07 -53.99 23.60
N HIS A 274 -34.34 -53.62 23.38
CA HIS A 274 -35.49 -54.23 24.04
C HIS A 274 -35.87 -55.50 23.29
N SER A 275 -35.62 -56.68 23.89
CA SER A 275 -36.21 -57.93 23.40
C SER A 275 -37.69 -57.97 23.68
N VAL A 276 -38.51 -57.94 22.65
CA VAL A 276 -39.93 -58.22 22.77
C VAL A 276 -40.07 -59.73 22.95
N VAL A 277 -40.32 -60.20 24.17
CA VAL A 277 -40.75 -61.56 24.43
C VAL A 277 -42.17 -61.72 23.90
N SER A 278 -42.32 -62.40 22.76
CA SER A 278 -43.63 -62.82 22.27
C SER A 278 -44.12 -63.99 23.11
N ASN A 279 -45.23 -63.77 23.81
CA ASN A 279 -45.99 -64.87 24.46
C ASN A 279 -46.74 -65.66 23.38
#